data_74b76976bce61966e3670e122fec1baf
#
_entry.id   74b76976bce61966e3670e122fec1baf
#
_cell.length_a   1.000
_cell.length_b   1.000
_cell.length_c   1.000
_cell.angle_alpha   90.00
_cell.angle_beta   90.00
_cell.angle_gamma   90.00
#
_symmetry.space_group_name_H-M   'P 1'
#
loop_
_entity.id
_entity.type
_entity.pdbx_description
1 polymer ?
#
loop_
_entity_poly.entity_id
_entity_poly.type
_entity_poly.pdbx_seq_one_letter_code
_entity_poly.pdbx_strand_id
1 'polypeptide(L)'
;MSMTLILWKGPVIDDPNEAKALLQPYYDHSDDSAFLSSPDIAVVWDELLRRFPNGDDGPWADFPPEQTARILLLSIRWGADDAVLDAITELAREHELVLFDPQGPDIHVPGAPVESGPDQSTKLVGYLKILLMGGAAAGLFWLGWRINVPVLNWILMLIGGFFVIVVLFLLGILLFY
;
A
#
# COMPACT_ATOMS: atom_id res chain seq x y z
N MET A 1 -13.42 -11.59 -4.70
CA MET A 1 -12.62 -11.02 -3.59
C MET A 1 -12.84 -9.52 -3.58
N SER A 2 -12.96 -8.93 -2.39
CA SER A 2 -13.11 -7.49 -2.19
C SER A 2 -12.15 -7.01 -1.12
N MET A 3 -11.82 -5.73 -1.17
CA MET A 3 -11.10 -5.01 -0.13
C MET A 3 -12.12 -4.19 0.66
N THR A 4 -11.99 -4.17 1.98
CA THR A 4 -12.86 -3.39 2.85
C THR A 4 -12.09 -2.20 3.40
N LEU A 5 -12.66 -1.01 3.29
CA LEU A 5 -12.14 0.21 3.90
C LEU A 5 -13.18 0.77 4.86
N ILE A 6 -12.73 1.31 5.97
CA ILE A 6 -13.60 1.85 7.02
C ILE A 6 -13.22 3.29 7.30
N LEU A 7 -14.21 4.18 7.25
CA LEU A 7 -14.05 5.59 7.56
C LEU A 7 -14.89 5.95 8.78
N TRP A 8 -14.33 6.76 9.69
CA TRP A 8 -15.05 7.29 10.83
C TRP A 8 -14.54 8.66 11.25
N LYS A 9 -15.40 9.40 11.96
CA LYS A 9 -15.02 10.63 12.67
C LYS A 9 -14.80 10.32 14.14
N GLY A 10 -13.74 10.83 14.71
CA GLY A 10 -13.56 10.69 16.16
C GLY A 10 -12.24 10.13 16.56
N PRO A 11 -12.13 9.16 17.50
CA PRO A 11 -10.83 8.93 18.10
C PRO A 11 -9.78 8.65 17.03
N VAL A 12 -8.71 9.47 17.11
CA VAL A 12 -7.55 9.34 16.23
C VAL A 12 -6.69 8.23 16.82
N ILE A 13 -6.56 7.15 16.07
CA ILE A 13 -5.79 5.97 16.44
C ILE A 13 -4.78 5.72 15.32
N ASP A 14 -3.54 5.50 15.66
CA ASP A 14 -2.43 5.22 14.75
C ASP A 14 -1.94 3.76 14.84
N ASP A 15 -2.41 3.00 15.85
CA ASP A 15 -2.14 1.56 15.95
C ASP A 15 -3.27 0.74 15.31
N PRO A 16 -2.96 -0.07 14.28
CA PRO A 16 -3.94 -0.96 13.64
C PRO A 16 -4.62 -1.95 14.60
N ASN A 17 -3.95 -2.39 15.65
CA ASN A 17 -4.54 -3.32 16.63
C ASN A 17 -5.54 -2.60 17.55
N GLU A 18 -5.25 -1.36 17.92
CA GLU A 18 -6.20 -0.53 18.67
C GLU A 18 -7.44 -0.20 17.82
N ALA A 19 -7.25 0.11 16.53
CA ALA A 19 -8.35 0.33 15.60
C ALA A 19 -9.24 -0.91 15.45
N LYS A 20 -8.64 -2.10 15.32
CA LYS A 20 -9.40 -3.38 15.30
C LYS A 20 -10.18 -3.59 16.58
N ALA A 21 -9.56 -3.34 17.74
CA ALA A 21 -10.23 -3.47 19.03
C ALA A 21 -11.38 -2.47 19.20
N LEU A 22 -11.22 -1.23 18.69
CA LEU A 22 -12.25 -0.21 18.71
C LEU A 22 -13.46 -0.59 17.82
N LEU A 23 -13.21 -1.25 16.69
CA LEU A 23 -14.24 -1.70 15.75
C LEU A 23 -14.93 -2.99 16.17
N GLN A 24 -14.38 -3.76 17.12
CA GLN A 24 -14.93 -5.05 17.51
C GLN A 24 -16.39 -4.97 17.99
N PRO A 25 -16.80 -4.00 18.85
CA PRO A 25 -18.21 -3.87 19.27
C PRO A 25 -19.16 -3.60 18.09
N TYR A 26 -18.69 -2.88 17.07
CA TYR A 26 -19.46 -2.64 15.86
C TYR A 26 -19.69 -3.95 15.08
N TYR A 27 -18.66 -4.76 14.88
CA TYR A 27 -18.80 -6.04 14.19
C TYR A 27 -19.67 -7.05 14.96
N ASP A 28 -19.57 -7.09 16.27
CA ASP A 28 -20.29 -8.08 17.10
C ASP A 28 -21.76 -7.70 17.34
N HIS A 29 -22.06 -6.41 17.50
CA HIS A 29 -23.34 -5.93 18.00
C HIS A 29 -23.88 -4.70 17.26
N SER A 30 -23.24 -4.25 16.18
CA SER A 30 -23.54 -2.99 15.48
C SER A 30 -23.46 -1.75 16.39
N ASP A 31 -22.61 -1.81 17.44
CA ASP A 31 -22.42 -0.71 18.37
C ASP A 31 -21.34 0.25 17.85
N ASP A 32 -21.78 1.38 17.33
CA ASP A 32 -20.91 2.45 16.80
C ASP A 32 -20.71 3.61 17.81
N SER A 33 -21.10 3.43 19.07
CA SER A 33 -21.09 4.49 20.09
C SER A 33 -19.71 5.06 20.41
N ALA A 34 -18.65 4.31 20.09
CA ALA A 34 -17.25 4.74 20.26
C ALA A 34 -16.86 5.86 19.28
N PHE A 35 -17.60 6.05 18.20
CA PHE A 35 -17.29 7.01 17.15
C PHE A 35 -18.14 8.27 17.23
N LEU A 36 -17.65 9.38 16.68
CA LEU A 36 -18.41 10.62 16.66
C LEU A 36 -19.39 10.64 15.48
N SER A 37 -20.62 11.06 15.73
CA SER A 37 -21.56 11.33 14.65
C SER A 37 -21.14 12.54 13.84
N SER A 38 -21.07 12.40 12.52
CA SER A 38 -20.71 13.48 11.60
C SER A 38 -21.53 13.42 10.32
N PRO A 39 -22.00 14.57 9.82
CA PRO A 39 -22.61 14.66 8.50
C PRO A 39 -21.59 14.36 7.37
N ASP A 40 -20.29 14.50 7.65
CA ASP A 40 -19.22 14.26 6.67
C ASP A 40 -19.26 12.84 6.11
N ILE A 41 -19.71 11.88 6.91
CA ILE A 41 -19.86 10.48 6.48
C ILE A 41 -20.77 10.36 5.25
N ALA A 42 -21.93 11.01 5.31
CA ALA A 42 -22.87 11.02 4.19
C ALA A 42 -22.33 11.81 2.98
N VAL A 43 -21.70 12.96 3.25
CA VAL A 43 -21.12 13.82 2.20
C VAL A 43 -20.03 13.08 1.43
N VAL A 44 -19.13 12.38 2.13
CA VAL A 44 -18.06 11.59 1.50
C VAL A 44 -18.65 10.48 0.63
N TRP A 45 -19.66 9.77 1.13
CA TRP A 45 -20.32 8.73 0.34
C TRP A 45 -21.00 9.29 -0.92
N ASP A 46 -21.76 10.38 -0.80
CA ASP A 46 -22.43 11.00 -1.94
C ASP A 46 -21.43 11.46 -3.01
N GLU A 47 -20.30 12.03 -2.59
CA GLU A 47 -19.23 12.46 -3.51
C GLU A 47 -18.54 11.27 -4.18
N LEU A 48 -18.27 10.19 -3.45
CA LEU A 48 -17.72 8.96 -4.01
C LEU A 48 -18.67 8.35 -5.04
N LEU A 49 -19.98 8.32 -4.74
CA LEU A 49 -20.99 7.81 -5.66
C LEU A 49 -21.12 8.67 -6.91
N ARG A 50 -20.95 9.98 -6.78
CA ARG A 50 -20.96 10.92 -7.91
C ARG A 50 -19.73 10.72 -8.83
N ARG A 51 -18.55 10.47 -8.27
CA ARG A 51 -17.30 10.21 -9.02
C ARG A 51 -17.31 8.81 -9.63
N PHE A 52 -17.77 7.84 -8.88
CA PHE A 52 -17.75 6.41 -9.21
C PHE A 52 -19.16 5.82 -9.04
N PRO A 53 -20.05 6.03 -10.01
CA PRO A 53 -21.43 5.55 -9.90
C PRO A 53 -21.47 4.01 -9.84
N ASN A 54 -22.51 3.49 -9.18
CA ASN A 54 -22.78 2.08 -9.18
C ASN A 54 -23.20 1.59 -10.57
N GLY A 55 -22.62 0.47 -11.01
CA GLY A 55 -22.88 -0.16 -12.31
C GLY A 55 -22.25 -1.54 -12.36
N ASP A 56 -22.48 -2.26 -13.45
CA ASP A 56 -21.96 -3.63 -13.62
C ASP A 56 -20.41 -3.64 -13.53
N ASP A 57 -19.76 -2.60 -14.05
CA ASP A 57 -18.31 -2.40 -14.01
C ASP A 57 -17.87 -1.43 -12.89
N GLY A 58 -18.78 -1.04 -11.99
CA GLY A 58 -18.48 -0.13 -10.89
C GLY A 58 -17.50 -0.73 -9.87
N PRO A 59 -16.79 0.12 -9.10
CA PRO A 59 -15.77 -0.34 -8.17
C PRO A 59 -16.35 -1.00 -6.91
N TRP A 60 -17.64 -0.85 -6.65
CA TRP A 60 -18.27 -1.29 -5.41
C TRP A 60 -18.58 -2.79 -5.45
N ALA A 61 -18.08 -3.54 -4.47
CA ALA A 61 -18.38 -4.96 -4.32
C ALA A 61 -19.72 -5.19 -3.64
N ASP A 62 -20.03 -4.36 -2.63
CA ASP A 62 -21.30 -4.33 -1.94
C ASP A 62 -21.95 -2.95 -2.15
N PHE A 63 -23.25 -2.96 -2.49
CA PHE A 63 -23.99 -1.74 -2.72
C PHE A 63 -25.45 -1.88 -2.25
N PRO A 64 -26.01 -0.92 -1.48
CA PRO A 64 -25.29 0.23 -0.90
C PRO A 64 -24.28 -0.20 0.15
N PRO A 65 -23.27 0.64 0.45
CA PRO A 65 -22.32 0.36 1.51
C PRO A 65 -23.02 0.35 2.87
N GLU A 66 -22.43 -0.29 3.83
CA GLU A 66 -22.91 -0.18 5.21
C GLU A 66 -22.54 1.19 5.78
N GLN A 67 -23.54 1.97 6.11
CA GLN A 67 -23.37 3.34 6.57
C GLN A 67 -24.24 3.63 7.79
N THR A 68 -23.62 4.25 8.78
CA THR A 68 -24.31 4.91 9.91
C THR A 68 -23.99 6.40 9.90
N ALA A 69 -24.49 7.15 10.88
CA ALA A 69 -24.07 8.55 11.06
C ALA A 69 -22.62 8.69 11.56
N ARG A 70 -21.91 7.58 11.82
CA ARG A 70 -20.62 7.56 12.49
C ARG A 70 -19.54 6.79 11.72
N ILE A 71 -19.94 5.79 10.94
CA ILE A 71 -19.08 4.87 10.22
C ILE A 71 -19.56 4.74 8.77
N LEU A 72 -18.62 4.68 7.85
CA LEU A 72 -18.82 4.27 6.47
C LEU A 72 -17.92 3.08 6.17
N LEU A 73 -18.53 1.95 5.83
CA LEU A 73 -17.82 0.72 5.47
C LEU A 73 -17.95 0.50 3.96
N LEU A 74 -16.84 0.62 3.25
CA LEU A 74 -16.76 0.50 1.80
C LEU A 74 -16.18 -0.86 1.43
N SER A 75 -16.91 -1.62 0.63
CA SER A 75 -16.39 -2.83 -0.02
C SER A 75 -16.05 -2.54 -1.47
N ILE A 76 -14.78 -2.64 -1.81
CA ILE A 76 -14.24 -2.32 -3.14
C ILE A 76 -13.87 -3.61 -3.85
N ARG A 77 -14.22 -3.73 -5.12
CA ARG A 77 -13.85 -4.89 -5.95
C ARG A 77 -12.34 -4.97 -6.11
N TRP A 78 -11.80 -6.17 -5.99
CA TRP A 78 -10.39 -6.40 -6.24
C TRP A 78 -10.04 -6.09 -7.70
N GLY A 79 -9.04 -5.23 -7.91
CA GLY A 79 -8.67 -4.76 -9.25
C GLY A 79 -9.44 -3.52 -9.71
N ALA A 80 -10.18 -2.85 -8.81
CA ALA A 80 -10.68 -1.49 -9.08
C ALA A 80 -9.51 -0.54 -9.40
N ASP A 81 -9.79 0.52 -10.14
CA ASP A 81 -8.81 1.55 -10.51
C ASP A 81 -8.24 2.21 -9.26
N ASP A 82 -6.92 2.43 -9.23
CA ASP A 82 -6.22 3.12 -8.15
C ASP A 82 -6.81 4.52 -7.89
N ALA A 83 -7.40 5.16 -8.91
CA ALA A 83 -8.11 6.42 -8.77
C ALA A 83 -9.26 6.39 -7.75
N VAL A 84 -9.84 5.21 -7.48
CA VAL A 84 -10.89 5.04 -6.45
C VAL A 84 -10.28 5.17 -5.07
N LEU A 85 -9.15 4.51 -4.83
CA LEU A 85 -8.42 4.56 -3.56
C LEU A 85 -7.88 5.95 -3.27
N ASP A 86 -7.32 6.60 -4.29
CA ASP A 86 -6.84 7.97 -4.22
C ASP A 86 -7.96 8.93 -3.82
N ALA A 87 -9.14 8.81 -4.46
CA ALA A 87 -10.29 9.64 -4.14
C ALA A 87 -10.83 9.40 -2.73
N ILE A 88 -10.87 8.15 -2.26
CA ILE A 88 -11.29 7.83 -0.88
C ILE A 88 -10.31 8.47 0.12
N THR A 89 -9.02 8.35 -0.13
CA THR A 89 -7.97 8.90 0.73
C THR A 89 -8.02 10.44 0.75
N GLU A 90 -8.22 11.07 -0.42
CA GLU A 90 -8.36 12.52 -0.55
C GLU A 90 -9.57 13.02 0.25
N LEU A 91 -10.75 12.41 0.08
CA LEU A 91 -11.99 12.79 0.77
C LEU A 91 -11.90 12.53 2.27
N ALA A 92 -11.31 11.41 2.69
CA ALA A 92 -11.08 11.14 4.10
C ALA A 92 -10.23 12.25 4.74
N ARG A 93 -9.17 12.69 4.07
CA ARG A 93 -8.33 13.79 4.53
C ARG A 93 -9.06 15.13 4.54
N GLU A 94 -9.82 15.47 3.50
CA GLU A 94 -10.56 16.72 3.36
C GLU A 94 -11.62 16.89 4.46
N HIS A 95 -12.31 15.79 4.81
CA HIS A 95 -13.33 15.74 5.83
C HIS A 95 -12.81 15.36 7.22
N GLU A 96 -11.50 15.26 7.38
CA GLU A 96 -10.84 14.87 8.63
C GLU A 96 -11.39 13.54 9.20
N LEU A 97 -11.57 12.55 8.34
CA LEU A 97 -11.97 11.20 8.72
C LEU A 97 -10.72 10.32 8.86
N VAL A 98 -10.77 9.41 9.83
CA VAL A 98 -9.81 8.31 9.89
C VAL A 98 -10.20 7.30 8.81
N LEU A 99 -9.23 6.84 8.03
CA LEU A 99 -9.37 5.79 7.04
C LEU A 99 -8.53 4.59 7.46
N PHE A 100 -9.16 3.45 7.57
CA PHE A 100 -8.53 2.21 8.02
C PHE A 100 -8.78 1.06 7.04
N ASP A 101 -7.70 0.34 6.71
CA ASP A 101 -7.74 -0.93 6.00
C ASP A 101 -7.55 -2.09 7.01
N PRO A 102 -8.60 -2.84 7.37
CA PRO A 102 -8.47 -3.96 8.30
C PRO A 102 -7.68 -5.16 7.74
N GLN A 103 -7.45 -5.21 6.43
CA GLN A 103 -6.69 -6.27 5.74
C GLN A 103 -5.20 -5.92 5.65
N GLY A 104 -4.87 -4.62 5.73
CA GLY A 104 -3.51 -4.09 5.74
C GLY A 104 -3.08 -3.56 7.12
N PRO A 105 -1.82 -3.11 7.25
CA PRO A 105 -1.36 -2.40 8.44
C PRO A 105 -1.68 -0.90 8.40
N ASP A 106 -2.34 -0.40 7.34
CA ASP A 106 -2.38 1.02 7.03
C ASP A 106 -3.56 1.73 7.70
N ILE A 107 -3.24 2.80 8.44
CA ILE A 107 -4.20 3.76 8.97
C ILE A 107 -3.82 5.14 8.48
N HIS A 108 -4.75 5.83 7.83
CA HIS A 108 -4.59 7.24 7.49
C HIS A 108 -5.29 8.10 8.54
N VAL A 109 -4.49 8.84 9.29
CA VAL A 109 -4.95 9.71 10.36
C VAL A 109 -5.12 11.14 9.83
N PRO A 110 -6.21 11.84 10.18
CA PRO A 110 -6.40 13.25 9.81
C PRO A 110 -5.24 14.11 10.30
N GLY A 111 -4.69 14.95 9.42
CA GLY A 111 -3.58 15.86 9.76
C GLY A 111 -2.19 15.21 9.82
N ALA A 112 -2.09 13.89 9.69
CA ALA A 112 -0.79 13.26 9.50
C ALA A 112 -0.19 13.67 8.14
N PRO A 113 1.12 13.89 8.05
CA PRO A 113 1.78 14.06 6.77
C PRO A 113 1.44 12.85 5.90
N VAL A 114 1.02 13.08 4.68
CA VAL A 114 0.86 11.99 3.71
C VAL A 114 2.22 11.32 3.60
N GLU A 115 2.40 10.16 4.22
CA GLU A 115 3.46 9.26 3.81
C GLU A 115 3.07 8.81 2.40
N SER A 116 3.47 9.62 1.42
CA SER A 116 3.47 9.19 0.04
C SER A 116 4.17 7.85 0.05
N GLY A 117 3.44 6.80 -0.36
CA GLY A 117 3.98 5.44 -0.43
C GLY A 117 5.37 5.45 -1.07
N PRO A 118 6.18 4.39 -0.96
CA PRO A 118 7.62 4.45 -1.19
C PRO A 118 7.92 5.29 -2.43
N ASP A 119 8.40 6.50 -2.14
CA ASP A 119 8.65 7.56 -3.13
C ASP A 119 9.36 6.92 -4.33
N GLN A 120 8.91 7.24 -5.52
CA GLN A 120 9.54 6.75 -6.76
C GLN A 120 11.06 6.97 -6.75
N SER A 121 11.54 7.97 -6.01
CA SER A 121 12.95 8.20 -5.75
C SER A 121 13.60 7.05 -4.97
N THR A 122 12.91 6.45 -4.01
CA THR A 122 13.41 5.30 -3.23
C THR A 122 13.50 4.06 -4.10
N LYS A 123 12.52 3.83 -4.99
CA LYS A 123 12.57 2.75 -5.99
C LYS A 123 13.71 3.00 -6.99
N LEU A 124 13.86 4.24 -7.46
CA LEU A 124 14.93 4.62 -8.39
C LEU A 124 16.32 4.43 -7.78
N VAL A 125 16.50 4.81 -6.52
CA VAL A 125 17.77 4.57 -5.77
C VAL A 125 18.01 3.08 -5.58
N GLY A 126 16.97 2.29 -5.35
CA GLY A 126 17.06 0.82 -5.30
C GLY A 126 17.56 0.24 -6.64
N TYR A 127 16.96 0.64 -7.76
CA TYR A 127 17.41 0.23 -9.11
C TYR A 127 18.82 0.68 -9.42
N LEU A 128 19.21 1.91 -9.04
CA LEU A 128 20.56 2.43 -9.26
C LEU A 128 21.62 1.63 -8.47
N LYS A 129 21.32 1.24 -7.23
CA LYS A 129 22.19 0.37 -6.43
C LYS A 129 22.39 -1.00 -7.08
N ILE A 130 21.31 -1.61 -7.57
CA ILE A 130 21.35 -2.91 -8.26
C ILE A 130 22.18 -2.81 -9.57
N LEU A 131 22.00 -1.73 -10.33
CA LEU A 131 22.74 -1.47 -11.58
C LEU A 131 24.24 -1.27 -11.31
N LEU A 132 24.61 -0.54 -10.26
CA LEU A 132 26.00 -0.34 -9.84
C LEU A 132 26.66 -1.64 -9.38
N MET A 133 25.95 -2.47 -8.61
CA MET A 133 26.46 -3.79 -8.20
C MET A 133 26.61 -4.73 -9.39
N GLY A 134 25.65 -4.75 -10.32
CA GLY A 134 25.73 -5.54 -11.55
C GLY A 134 26.89 -5.10 -12.46
N GLY A 135 27.09 -3.78 -12.61
CA GLY A 135 28.20 -3.21 -13.37
C GLY A 135 29.57 -3.57 -12.77
N ALA A 136 29.70 -3.51 -11.45
CA ALA A 136 30.93 -3.90 -10.75
C ALA A 136 31.23 -5.41 -10.93
N ALA A 137 30.21 -6.27 -10.84
CA ALA A 137 30.35 -7.70 -11.06
C ALA A 137 30.79 -8.04 -12.49
N ALA A 138 30.18 -7.39 -13.49
CA ALA A 138 30.58 -7.55 -14.90
C ALA A 138 31.99 -7.06 -15.15
N GLY A 139 32.40 -5.94 -14.54
CA GLY A 139 33.77 -5.43 -14.60
C GLY A 139 34.81 -6.38 -14.02
N LEU A 140 34.52 -6.97 -12.85
CA LEU A 140 35.39 -7.97 -12.21
C LEU A 140 35.49 -9.24 -13.07
N PHE A 141 34.39 -9.70 -13.65
CA PHE A 141 34.37 -10.85 -14.55
C PHE A 141 35.23 -10.60 -15.81
N TRP A 142 35.09 -9.41 -16.42
CA TRP A 142 35.86 -9.01 -17.59
C TRP A 142 37.37 -8.88 -17.28
N LEU A 143 37.69 -8.30 -16.10
CA LEU A 143 39.09 -8.18 -15.62
C LEU A 143 39.69 -9.56 -15.37
N GLY A 144 38.94 -10.48 -14.76
CA GLY A 144 39.34 -11.87 -14.54
C GLY A 144 39.69 -12.61 -15.84
N TRP A 145 38.90 -12.37 -16.90
CA TRP A 145 39.18 -12.96 -18.22
C TRP A 145 40.49 -12.46 -18.85
N ARG A 146 40.85 -11.19 -18.58
CA ARG A 146 42.05 -10.57 -19.18
C ARG A 146 43.36 -10.88 -18.44
N ILE A 147 43.26 -11.24 -17.17
CA ILE A 147 44.42 -11.57 -16.32
C ILE A 147 44.68 -13.08 -16.46
N ASN A 148 45.71 -13.44 -17.21
CA ASN A 148 46.07 -14.84 -17.53
C ASN A 148 46.76 -15.58 -16.36
N VAL A 149 46.30 -15.37 -15.12
CA VAL A 149 46.72 -16.06 -13.91
C VAL A 149 45.64 -17.04 -13.49
N PRO A 150 45.83 -18.37 -13.69
CA PRO A 150 44.75 -19.35 -13.59
C PRO A 150 44.05 -19.37 -12.23
N VAL A 151 44.77 -19.21 -11.14
CA VAL A 151 44.19 -19.23 -9.77
C VAL A 151 43.32 -17.98 -9.51
N LEU A 152 43.81 -16.82 -9.92
CA LEU A 152 43.10 -15.55 -9.74
C LEU A 152 41.82 -15.49 -10.59
N ASN A 153 41.86 -16.07 -11.78
CA ASN A 153 40.71 -16.16 -12.68
C ASN A 153 39.57 -17.01 -12.07
N TRP A 154 39.88 -18.14 -11.44
CA TRP A 154 38.90 -18.96 -10.76
C TRP A 154 38.26 -18.25 -9.56
N ILE A 155 39.04 -17.53 -8.76
CA ILE A 155 38.53 -16.75 -7.61
C ILE A 155 37.60 -15.64 -8.09
N LEU A 156 37.99 -14.91 -9.13
CA LEU A 156 37.19 -13.82 -9.70
C LEU A 156 35.88 -14.33 -10.36
N MET A 157 35.92 -15.50 -11.01
CA MET A 157 34.72 -16.15 -11.55
C MET A 157 33.75 -16.60 -10.44
N LEU A 158 34.25 -17.15 -9.34
CA LEU A 158 33.39 -17.53 -8.20
C LEU A 158 32.76 -16.32 -7.55
N ILE A 159 33.50 -15.26 -7.31
CA ILE A 159 32.96 -14.01 -6.74
C ILE A 159 31.94 -13.37 -7.69
N GLY A 160 32.25 -13.26 -8.98
CA GLY A 160 31.36 -12.71 -9.99
C GLY A 160 30.07 -13.52 -10.12
N GLY A 161 30.17 -14.85 -10.11
CA GLY A 161 29.01 -15.75 -10.16
C GLY A 161 28.09 -15.60 -8.93
N PHE A 162 28.68 -15.48 -7.74
CA PHE A 162 27.91 -15.23 -6.51
C PHE A 162 27.14 -13.90 -6.58
N PHE A 163 27.78 -12.82 -7.04
CA PHE A 163 27.12 -11.53 -7.20
C PHE A 163 25.98 -11.57 -8.22
N VAL A 164 26.13 -12.29 -9.32
CA VAL A 164 25.04 -12.45 -10.31
C VAL A 164 23.83 -13.15 -9.67
N ILE A 165 24.03 -14.19 -8.87
CA ILE A 165 22.93 -14.89 -8.18
C ILE A 165 22.23 -13.96 -7.20
N VAL A 166 22.98 -13.17 -6.42
CA VAL A 166 22.42 -12.20 -5.47
C VAL A 166 21.60 -11.13 -6.21
N VAL A 167 22.09 -10.61 -7.33
CA VAL A 167 21.36 -9.61 -8.14
C VAL A 167 20.07 -10.19 -8.72
N LEU A 168 20.10 -11.41 -9.23
CA LEU A 168 18.91 -12.08 -9.76
C LEU A 168 17.87 -12.36 -8.66
N PHE A 169 18.32 -12.74 -7.46
CA PHE A 169 17.45 -12.93 -6.30
C PHE A 169 16.77 -11.63 -5.86
N LEU A 170 17.53 -10.53 -5.76
CA LEU A 170 17.01 -9.21 -5.42
C LEU A 170 16.05 -8.68 -6.49
N LEU A 171 16.35 -8.90 -7.78
CA LEU A 171 15.41 -8.56 -8.87
C LEU A 171 14.12 -9.39 -8.79
N GLY A 172 14.20 -10.67 -8.43
CA GLY A 172 13.04 -11.51 -8.21
C GLY A 172 12.14 -10.99 -7.08
N ILE A 173 12.73 -10.58 -5.96
CA ILE A 173 11.96 -9.97 -4.85
C ILE A 173 11.28 -8.67 -5.32
N LEU A 174 11.98 -7.81 -6.08
CA LEU A 174 11.48 -6.51 -6.55
C LEU A 174 10.35 -6.62 -7.58
N LEU A 175 10.27 -7.73 -8.31
CA LEU A 175 9.23 -7.99 -9.32
C LEU A 175 7.97 -8.63 -8.73
N PHE A 176 8.08 -9.26 -7.54
CA PHE A 176 6.98 -10.01 -6.92
C PHE A 176 6.49 -9.40 -5.61
N TYR A 177 7.08 -8.31 -5.13
CA TYR A 177 6.67 -7.49 -3.99
C TYR A 177 6.61 -6.00 -4.37
#